data_e631f9ad07477d4552e34e5b7433bbd0
#
_entry.id   e631f9ad07477d4552e34e5b7433bbd0
#
_cell.length_a   1.000
_cell.length_b   1.000
_cell.length_c   1.000
_cell.angle_alpha   90.00
_cell.angle_beta   90.00
_cell.angle_gamma   90.00
#
_symmetry.space_group_name_H-M   'P 1'
#
loop_
_entity.id
_entity.type
_entity.pdbx_description
1 polymer ?
#
loop_
_entity_poly.entity_id
_entity_poly.type
_entity_poly.pdbx_seq_one_letter_code
_entity_poly.pdbx_strand_id
1 'polypeptide(L)'
;MKLGLRHIAQPLCVFLLTLMASAETVVRAPLKDTSKQNTEPLGTGLIGLEVYPKAVSLETAADFHRVVIIGMYEDATSRDVTGSCQLSLQHPSIVKLEKNLLTPLSDGETTLNISLENHSATIPIKVKDASLPRPISFQLDVMPVLTSAGCNTGSCHGSARGQDGFMLSLFGYDPKGDHQRITRQLSGRRVNLALPEESLLVTKAIGEAPHTGGKLFTRDSANAKTLIAWIEAGAPYDKEDIASPVGIDVEPKQYVLK
;
A
#
# COMPACT_ATOMS: atom_id res chain seq x y z
N MET A 1 60.41 41.75 44.37
CA MET A 1 59.19 42.47 44.79
C MET A 1 58.03 41.50 44.67
N LYS A 2 57.53 40.92 45.78
CA LYS A 2 56.45 39.97 45.87
C LYS A 2 55.13 40.68 46.12
N LEU A 3 54.16 40.60 45.25
CA LEU A 3 52.78 40.98 45.56
C LEU A 3 51.93 39.73 45.58
N GLY A 4 51.38 39.45 46.75
CA GLY A 4 50.44 38.37 46.99
C GLY A 4 49.01 38.78 46.62
N LEU A 5 48.30 37.91 45.94
CA LEU A 5 46.87 38.03 45.68
C LEU A 5 46.12 37.10 46.63
N ARG A 6 45.28 37.69 47.47
CA ARG A 6 44.38 36.97 48.37
C ARG A 6 43.15 36.48 47.60
N HIS A 7 42.88 35.17 47.63
CA HIS A 7 41.64 34.61 47.18
C HIS A 7 40.57 34.79 48.26
N ILE A 8 39.48 35.45 47.86
CA ILE A 8 38.24 35.50 48.63
C ILE A 8 37.32 34.41 48.02
N ALA A 9 37.07 33.38 48.77
CA ALA A 9 36.09 32.36 48.43
C ALA A 9 34.69 32.81 48.85
N GLN A 10 33.79 32.95 47.91
CA GLN A 10 32.36 33.07 48.18
C GLN A 10 31.69 31.69 47.99
N PRO A 11 30.78 31.25 48.85
CA PRO A 11 30.04 30.02 48.64
C PRO A 11 28.90 30.26 47.68
N LEU A 12 28.94 29.57 46.55
CA LEU A 12 27.85 29.49 45.57
C LEU A 12 26.77 28.54 46.10
N CYS A 13 25.66 29.11 46.56
CA CYS A 13 24.47 28.37 46.93
C CYS A 13 23.80 27.86 45.64
N VAL A 14 24.01 26.57 45.28
CA VAL A 14 23.33 25.92 44.16
C VAL A 14 21.95 25.49 44.63
N PHE A 15 20.93 26.24 44.24
CA PHE A 15 19.53 25.81 44.36
C PHE A 15 19.26 24.76 43.29
N LEU A 16 19.23 23.50 43.68
CA LEU A 16 18.78 22.40 42.79
C LEU A 16 17.26 22.44 42.73
N LEU A 17 16.73 23.06 41.65
CA LEU A 17 15.33 22.93 41.30
C LEU A 17 15.14 21.57 40.62
N THR A 18 14.70 20.57 41.33
CA THR A 18 14.25 19.30 40.78
C THR A 18 12.89 19.50 40.09
N LEU A 19 12.93 19.69 38.78
CA LEU A 19 11.73 19.63 37.94
C LEU A 19 11.33 18.16 37.83
N MET A 20 10.36 17.74 38.63
CA MET A 20 9.67 16.45 38.46
C MET A 20 8.83 16.58 37.19
N ALA A 21 9.35 16.12 36.04
CA ALA A 21 8.56 15.88 34.86
C ALA A 21 7.69 14.66 35.12
N SER A 22 6.40 14.88 35.36
CA SER A 22 5.40 13.82 35.36
C SER A 22 5.32 13.28 33.91
N ALA A 23 5.85 12.09 33.69
CA ALA A 23 5.60 11.35 32.49
C ALA A 23 4.13 10.92 32.49
N GLU A 24 3.28 11.69 31.78
CA GLU A 24 1.95 11.22 31.43
C GLU A 24 2.10 10.03 30.49
N THR A 25 1.88 8.85 31.05
CA THR A 25 1.78 7.61 30.29
C THR A 25 0.51 7.71 29.44
N VAL A 26 0.66 8.09 28.17
CA VAL A 26 -0.44 8.00 27.20
C VAL A 26 -0.73 6.51 27.02
N VAL A 27 -1.71 6.02 27.77
CA VAL A 27 -2.29 4.69 27.58
C VAL A 27 -3.04 4.75 26.26
N ARG A 28 -2.40 4.30 25.18
CA ARG A 28 -3.09 4.03 23.92
C ARG A 28 -4.11 2.92 24.20
N ALA A 29 -5.38 3.28 24.12
CA ALA A 29 -6.45 2.29 24.11
C ALA A 29 -6.16 1.29 22.97
N PRO A 30 -6.30 -0.02 23.20
CA PRO A 30 -6.13 -1.00 22.14
C PRO A 30 -7.13 -0.67 21.04
N LEU A 31 -6.63 -0.56 19.79
CA LEU A 31 -7.48 -0.49 18.62
C LEU A 31 -8.41 -1.70 18.70
N LYS A 32 -9.70 -1.46 18.85
CA LYS A 32 -10.70 -2.52 18.80
C LYS A 32 -10.54 -3.18 17.44
N ASP A 33 -10.28 -4.48 17.49
CA ASP A 33 -10.31 -5.35 16.31
C ASP A 33 -11.69 -5.22 15.66
N THR A 34 -11.77 -4.46 14.57
CA THR A 34 -12.99 -4.27 13.78
C THR A 34 -13.24 -5.44 12.82
N SER A 35 -12.53 -6.57 12.99
CA SER A 35 -12.76 -7.78 12.19
C SER A 35 -14.04 -8.55 12.54
N LYS A 36 -14.78 -8.14 13.57
CA LYS A 36 -16.16 -8.60 13.73
C LYS A 36 -17.00 -7.90 12.67
N GLN A 37 -17.15 -8.56 11.53
CA GLN A 37 -18.26 -8.29 10.63
C GLN A 37 -19.53 -8.23 11.46
N ASN A 38 -20.08 -7.02 11.61
CA ASN A 38 -21.43 -6.86 12.14
C ASN A 38 -22.37 -7.57 11.15
N THR A 39 -22.70 -8.82 11.46
CA THR A 39 -23.86 -9.51 10.88
C THR A 39 -25.11 -8.97 11.59
N GLU A 40 -25.33 -7.67 11.52
CA GLU A 40 -26.69 -7.17 11.74
C GLU A 40 -27.57 -7.73 10.63
N PRO A 41 -28.77 -8.25 10.93
CA PRO A 41 -29.67 -8.73 9.90
C PRO A 41 -29.86 -7.61 8.90
N LEU A 42 -29.62 -7.88 7.61
CA LEU A 42 -29.88 -6.96 6.51
C LEU A 42 -31.28 -6.42 6.71
N GLY A 43 -31.39 -5.09 6.96
CA GLY A 43 -32.65 -4.46 7.28
C GLY A 43 -33.66 -4.72 6.17
N THR A 44 -34.90 -4.97 6.53
CA THR A 44 -36.05 -5.04 5.64
C THR A 44 -36.11 -3.74 4.84
N GLY A 45 -36.06 -3.82 3.47
CA GLY A 45 -36.18 -2.65 2.63
C GLY A 45 -35.02 -2.39 1.66
N LEU A 46 -34.27 -3.44 1.24
CA LEU A 46 -33.34 -3.30 0.11
C LEU A 46 -34.15 -2.99 -1.16
N ILE A 47 -33.85 -1.86 -1.84
CA ILE A 47 -34.56 -1.41 -3.04
C ILE A 47 -33.74 -1.54 -4.32
N GLY A 48 -32.41 -1.81 -4.21
CA GLY A 48 -31.56 -1.97 -5.38
C GLY A 48 -30.10 -2.20 -5.04
N LEU A 49 -29.35 -2.56 -6.08
CA LEU A 49 -27.88 -2.76 -6.01
C LEU A 49 -27.19 -1.82 -6.99
N GLU A 50 -26.15 -1.14 -6.52
CA GLU A 50 -25.22 -0.41 -7.35
C GLU A 50 -23.85 -1.08 -7.32
N VAL A 51 -23.25 -1.28 -8.50
CA VAL A 51 -22.00 -2.00 -8.65
C VAL A 51 -20.90 -1.05 -9.15
N TYR A 52 -19.75 -1.11 -8.53
CA TYR A 52 -18.59 -0.30 -8.90
C TYR A 52 -17.36 -1.19 -9.11
N PRO A 53 -16.65 -0.99 -10.25
CA PRO A 53 -17.00 -0.14 -11.39
C PRO A 53 -18.19 -0.69 -12.18
N LYS A 54 -18.73 0.12 -13.11
CA LYS A 54 -19.84 -0.30 -13.99
C LYS A 54 -19.40 -1.27 -15.10
N ALA A 55 -18.11 -1.33 -15.38
CA ALA A 55 -17.46 -2.26 -16.31
C ALA A 55 -16.01 -2.48 -15.89
N VAL A 56 -15.42 -3.62 -16.23
CA VAL A 56 -14.04 -3.97 -15.93
C VAL A 56 -13.27 -4.24 -17.23
N SER A 57 -12.09 -3.63 -17.36
CA SER A 57 -11.11 -3.96 -18.40
C SER A 57 -9.84 -4.46 -17.73
N LEU A 58 -9.33 -5.61 -18.17
CA LEU A 58 -8.08 -6.21 -17.71
C LEU A 58 -7.20 -6.42 -18.95
N GLU A 59 -5.95 -5.94 -18.90
CA GLU A 59 -5.10 -5.90 -20.10
C GLU A 59 -3.90 -6.85 -20.04
N THR A 60 -3.47 -7.33 -18.91
CA THR A 60 -2.30 -8.21 -18.80
C THR A 60 -2.48 -9.24 -17.69
N ALA A 61 -1.63 -10.25 -17.65
CA ALA A 61 -1.62 -11.24 -16.57
C ALA A 61 -1.42 -10.63 -15.16
N ALA A 62 -0.87 -9.43 -15.08
CA ALA A 62 -0.61 -8.73 -13.82
C ALA A 62 -1.78 -7.86 -13.35
N ASP A 63 -2.80 -7.66 -14.20
CA ASP A 63 -3.92 -6.81 -13.85
C ASP A 63 -4.87 -7.50 -12.87
N PHE A 64 -5.52 -6.69 -12.09
CA PHE A 64 -6.60 -7.14 -11.21
C PHE A 64 -7.59 -5.99 -10.97
N HIS A 65 -8.81 -6.36 -10.65
CA HIS A 65 -9.83 -5.39 -10.25
C HIS A 65 -10.68 -5.90 -9.10
N ARG A 66 -11.03 -5.01 -8.17
CA ARG A 66 -12.00 -5.31 -7.11
C ARG A 66 -13.34 -4.71 -7.46
N VAL A 67 -14.39 -5.49 -7.19
CA VAL A 67 -15.77 -5.03 -7.36
C VAL A 67 -16.33 -4.71 -5.99
N VAL A 68 -17.02 -3.57 -5.88
CA VAL A 68 -17.75 -3.16 -4.68
C VAL A 68 -19.23 -3.06 -5.02
N ILE A 69 -20.08 -3.61 -4.17
CA ILE A 69 -21.53 -3.61 -4.35
C ILE A 69 -22.16 -2.84 -3.20
N ILE A 70 -22.92 -1.81 -3.54
CA ILE A 70 -23.64 -0.97 -2.59
C ILE A 70 -25.12 -1.30 -2.67
N GLY A 71 -25.70 -1.71 -1.55
CA GLY A 71 -27.12 -1.86 -1.38
C GLY A 71 -27.77 -0.52 -1.07
N MET A 72 -28.84 -0.20 -1.79
CA MET A 72 -29.70 0.98 -1.56
C MET A 72 -30.94 0.54 -0.78
N TYR A 73 -31.31 1.28 0.27
CA TYR A 73 -32.41 0.92 1.18
C TYR A 73 -33.53 1.95 1.16
N GLU A 74 -34.76 1.54 1.54
CA GLU A 74 -35.95 2.40 1.58
C GLU A 74 -35.79 3.63 2.48
N ASP A 75 -34.94 3.53 3.50
CA ASP A 75 -34.64 4.64 4.42
C ASP A 75 -33.61 5.64 3.86
N ALA A 76 -33.35 5.57 2.56
CA ALA A 76 -32.36 6.36 1.84
C ALA A 76 -30.91 6.15 2.32
N THR A 77 -30.64 5.08 3.08
CA THR A 77 -29.26 4.70 3.41
C THR A 77 -28.66 3.83 2.32
N SER A 78 -27.33 3.83 2.24
CA SER A 78 -26.55 2.94 1.39
C SER A 78 -25.54 2.19 2.24
N ARG A 79 -25.30 0.90 1.92
CA ARG A 79 -24.39 0.05 2.68
C ARG A 79 -23.54 -0.80 1.73
N ASP A 80 -22.29 -1.05 2.09
CA ASP A 80 -21.47 -2.03 1.39
C ASP A 80 -22.01 -3.45 1.69
N VAL A 81 -22.56 -4.07 0.68
CA VAL A 81 -23.13 -5.43 0.74
C VAL A 81 -22.31 -6.44 -0.06
N THR A 82 -21.09 -6.06 -0.48
CA THR A 82 -20.19 -6.91 -1.30
C THR A 82 -20.01 -8.30 -0.71
N GLY A 83 -19.79 -8.38 0.61
CA GLY A 83 -19.58 -9.66 1.31
C GLY A 83 -20.83 -10.53 1.45
N SER A 84 -22.03 -9.96 1.23
CA SER A 84 -23.32 -10.65 1.35
C SER A 84 -23.87 -11.09 -0.02
N CYS A 85 -23.31 -10.57 -1.12
CA CYS A 85 -23.76 -10.90 -2.46
C CYS A 85 -23.23 -12.27 -2.92
N GLN A 86 -24.04 -12.97 -3.70
CA GLN A 86 -23.59 -14.10 -4.51
C GLN A 86 -23.03 -13.58 -5.82
N LEU A 87 -21.81 -13.99 -6.14
CA LEU A 87 -21.10 -13.58 -7.34
C LEU A 87 -20.82 -14.80 -8.23
N SER A 88 -21.09 -14.68 -9.52
CA SER A 88 -20.80 -15.75 -10.49
C SER A 88 -20.40 -15.17 -11.84
N LEU A 89 -19.47 -15.85 -12.53
CA LEU A 89 -19.03 -15.49 -13.87
C LEU A 89 -19.77 -16.31 -14.92
N GLN A 90 -20.17 -15.67 -16.00
CA GLN A 90 -20.76 -16.36 -17.15
C GLN A 90 -19.75 -17.30 -17.81
N HIS A 91 -18.50 -16.85 -17.96
CA HIS A 91 -17.39 -17.63 -18.53
C HIS A 91 -16.19 -17.61 -17.56
N PRO A 92 -16.10 -18.56 -16.61
CA PRO A 92 -15.05 -18.60 -15.59
C PRO A 92 -13.67 -18.99 -16.16
N SER A 93 -13.57 -19.40 -17.41
CA SER A 93 -12.29 -19.62 -18.09
C SER A 93 -11.57 -18.32 -18.52
N ILE A 94 -12.28 -17.19 -18.58
CA ILE A 94 -11.73 -15.90 -18.99
C ILE A 94 -11.16 -15.14 -17.81
N VAL A 95 -11.83 -15.19 -16.66
CA VAL A 95 -11.49 -14.45 -15.45
C VAL A 95 -11.60 -15.35 -14.24
N LYS A 96 -10.64 -15.28 -13.34
CA LYS A 96 -10.72 -15.87 -12.01
C LYS A 96 -11.39 -14.89 -11.06
N LEU A 97 -12.37 -15.38 -10.30
CA LEU A 97 -13.04 -14.64 -9.24
C LEU A 97 -12.66 -15.23 -7.88
N GLU A 98 -12.03 -14.43 -7.03
CA GLU A 98 -11.74 -14.77 -5.64
C GLU A 98 -12.37 -13.72 -4.71
N LYS A 99 -13.47 -14.09 -4.07
CA LYS A 99 -14.33 -13.13 -3.36
C LYS A 99 -14.82 -12.05 -4.33
N ASN A 100 -14.33 -10.83 -4.20
CA ASN A 100 -14.65 -9.71 -5.09
C ASN A 100 -13.46 -9.27 -5.97
N LEU A 101 -12.40 -10.08 -6.02
CA LEU A 101 -11.21 -9.81 -6.82
C LEU A 101 -11.30 -10.58 -8.14
N LEU A 102 -11.15 -9.86 -9.24
CA LEU A 102 -11.10 -10.36 -10.61
C LEU A 102 -9.66 -10.33 -11.10
N THR A 103 -9.17 -11.45 -11.63
CA THR A 103 -7.86 -11.57 -12.28
C THR A 103 -8.00 -12.25 -13.63
N PRO A 104 -7.26 -11.83 -14.67
CA PRO A 104 -7.39 -12.38 -16.02
C PRO A 104 -6.84 -13.81 -16.09
N LEU A 105 -7.45 -14.64 -16.91
CA LEU A 105 -6.98 -16.00 -17.25
C LEU A 105 -6.72 -16.16 -18.74
N SER A 106 -7.62 -15.62 -19.58
CA SER A 106 -7.51 -15.66 -21.03
C SER A 106 -8.22 -14.48 -21.66
N ASP A 107 -7.87 -14.15 -22.89
CA ASP A 107 -8.53 -13.10 -23.66
C ASP A 107 -9.99 -13.45 -23.93
N GLY A 108 -10.85 -12.43 -23.92
CA GLY A 108 -12.26 -12.58 -24.20
C GLY A 108 -13.15 -11.62 -23.43
N GLU A 109 -14.44 -11.87 -23.48
CA GLU A 109 -15.46 -11.09 -22.79
C GLU A 109 -16.31 -12.01 -21.93
N THR A 110 -16.66 -11.58 -20.73
CA THR A 110 -17.55 -12.29 -19.82
C THR A 110 -18.39 -11.28 -19.03
N THR A 111 -19.34 -11.79 -18.27
CA THR A 111 -20.20 -11.01 -17.40
C THR A 111 -20.09 -11.50 -15.98
N LEU A 112 -19.94 -10.60 -15.03
CA LEU A 112 -20.13 -10.91 -13.61
C LEU A 112 -21.60 -10.72 -13.26
N ASN A 113 -22.23 -11.80 -12.82
CA ASN A 113 -23.59 -11.79 -12.30
C ASN A 113 -23.52 -11.63 -10.79
N ILE A 114 -24.37 -10.77 -10.26
CA ILE A 114 -24.42 -10.40 -8.85
C ILE A 114 -25.86 -10.57 -8.39
N SER A 115 -26.07 -11.21 -7.26
CA SER A 115 -27.40 -11.35 -6.67
C SER A 115 -27.37 -11.20 -5.15
N LEU A 116 -28.39 -10.57 -4.62
CA LEU A 116 -28.67 -10.45 -3.20
C LEU A 116 -30.18 -10.37 -3.00
N GLU A 117 -30.73 -11.34 -2.25
CA GLU A 117 -32.19 -11.50 -2.08
C GLU A 117 -32.91 -11.57 -3.44
N ASN A 118 -33.85 -10.65 -3.70
CA ASN A 118 -34.60 -10.57 -4.95
C ASN A 118 -34.00 -9.58 -5.97
N HIS A 119 -32.81 -9.02 -5.68
CA HIS A 119 -32.15 -8.04 -6.53
C HIS A 119 -30.98 -8.68 -7.27
N SER A 120 -30.79 -8.25 -8.51
CA SER A 120 -29.68 -8.69 -9.33
C SER A 120 -29.07 -7.52 -10.12
N ALA A 121 -27.79 -7.64 -10.40
CA ALA A 121 -27.04 -6.71 -11.24
C ALA A 121 -26.01 -7.47 -12.07
N THR A 122 -25.57 -6.89 -13.16
CA THR A 122 -24.53 -7.48 -14.01
C THR A 122 -23.55 -6.40 -14.43
N ILE A 123 -22.25 -6.76 -14.56
CA ILE A 123 -21.25 -5.90 -15.16
C ILE A 123 -20.48 -6.65 -16.24
N PRO A 124 -20.18 -6.00 -17.38
CA PRO A 124 -19.33 -6.57 -18.41
C PRO A 124 -17.87 -6.54 -17.98
N ILE A 125 -17.15 -7.58 -18.37
CA ILE A 125 -15.71 -7.72 -18.14
C ILE A 125 -15.08 -8.03 -19.49
N LYS A 126 -14.05 -7.26 -19.86
CA LYS A 126 -13.23 -7.49 -21.05
C LYS A 126 -11.80 -7.77 -20.63
N VAL A 127 -11.23 -8.82 -21.21
CA VAL A 127 -9.82 -9.21 -21.00
C VAL A 127 -9.12 -9.18 -22.35
N LYS A 128 -7.95 -8.57 -22.38
CA LYS A 128 -7.10 -8.49 -23.56
C LYS A 128 -5.65 -8.73 -23.12
N ASP A 129 -4.89 -9.43 -23.97
CA ASP A 129 -3.47 -9.68 -23.75
C ASP A 129 -3.14 -10.38 -22.41
N ALA A 130 -4.06 -11.21 -21.90
CA ALA A 130 -3.93 -11.93 -20.62
C ALA A 130 -2.67 -12.79 -20.48
N SER A 131 -2.11 -13.25 -21.60
CA SER A 131 -0.87 -14.04 -21.63
C SER A 131 0.40 -13.19 -21.73
N LEU A 132 0.28 -11.88 -21.99
CA LEU A 132 1.43 -11.01 -22.14
C LEU A 132 1.92 -10.54 -20.77
N PRO A 133 3.20 -10.79 -20.43
CA PRO A 133 3.78 -10.23 -19.23
C PRO A 133 3.93 -8.71 -19.39
N ARG A 134 3.34 -7.95 -18.49
CA ARG A 134 3.64 -6.52 -18.40
C ARG A 134 5.04 -6.34 -17.79
N PRO A 135 5.94 -5.59 -18.42
CA PRO A 135 7.21 -5.22 -17.79
C PRO A 135 6.94 -4.55 -16.44
N ILE A 136 7.74 -4.90 -15.44
CA ILE A 136 7.61 -4.28 -14.13
C ILE A 136 8.08 -2.83 -14.23
N SER A 137 7.19 -1.92 -13.84
CA SER A 137 7.43 -0.49 -13.81
C SER A 137 8.04 -0.09 -12.45
N PHE A 138 9.07 0.75 -12.48
CA PHE A 138 9.59 1.31 -11.24
C PHE A 138 8.56 2.22 -10.56
N GLN A 139 7.89 3.07 -11.31
CA GLN A 139 6.94 4.03 -10.76
C GLN A 139 5.61 3.39 -10.36
N LEU A 140 5.09 2.44 -11.17
CA LEU A 140 3.77 1.86 -10.93
C LEU A 140 3.78 0.61 -10.03
N ASP A 141 4.93 -0.07 -9.89
CA ASP A 141 5.02 -1.29 -9.10
C ASP A 141 5.98 -1.15 -7.91
N VAL A 142 7.21 -0.66 -8.15
CA VAL A 142 8.23 -0.59 -7.09
C VAL A 142 7.97 0.55 -6.12
N MET A 143 7.65 1.74 -6.60
CA MET A 143 7.35 2.89 -5.74
C MET A 143 6.16 2.65 -4.80
N PRO A 144 5.03 2.04 -5.24
CA PRO A 144 3.95 1.64 -4.34
C PRO A 144 4.39 0.66 -3.25
N VAL A 145 5.29 -0.29 -3.54
CA VAL A 145 5.86 -1.18 -2.50
C VAL A 145 6.63 -0.37 -1.47
N LEU A 146 7.51 0.52 -1.91
CA LEU A 146 8.31 1.37 -0.99
C LEU A 146 7.43 2.28 -0.13
N THR A 147 6.35 2.81 -0.70
CA THR A 147 5.42 3.71 0.00
C THR A 147 4.53 2.95 0.98
N SER A 148 3.92 1.85 0.54
CA SER A 148 3.03 1.06 1.40
C SER A 148 3.77 0.38 2.56
N ALA A 149 5.04 0.00 2.34
CA ALA A 149 5.91 -0.53 3.38
C ALA A 149 6.51 0.56 4.29
N GLY A 150 6.27 1.85 4.02
CA GLY A 150 6.76 2.96 4.83
C GLY A 150 8.24 3.30 4.63
N CYS A 151 8.90 2.72 3.62
CA CYS A 151 10.34 2.92 3.39
C CYS A 151 10.71 4.39 3.17
N ASN A 152 9.85 5.14 2.48
CA ASN A 152 10.04 6.55 2.10
C ASN A 152 9.27 7.54 2.99
N THR A 153 8.87 7.13 4.20
CA THR A 153 8.29 8.04 5.19
C THR A 153 9.36 8.89 5.87
N GLY A 154 8.95 9.99 6.49
CA GLY A 154 9.85 10.93 7.17
C GLY A 154 10.58 10.34 8.39
N SER A 155 10.09 9.26 8.99
CA SER A 155 10.75 8.51 10.06
C SER A 155 11.76 7.47 9.55
N CYS A 156 11.75 7.18 8.25
CA CYS A 156 12.61 6.21 7.59
C CYS A 156 13.50 6.91 6.56
N HIS A 157 13.66 6.33 5.37
CA HIS A 157 14.55 6.86 4.33
C HIS A 157 14.04 8.15 3.66
N GLY A 158 12.77 8.54 3.87
CA GLY A 158 12.21 9.82 3.39
C GLY A 158 12.58 11.04 4.26
N SER A 159 13.34 10.88 5.35
CA SER A 159 13.88 12.00 6.12
C SER A 159 14.90 12.79 5.29
N ALA A 160 15.15 14.06 5.66
CA ALA A 160 16.04 14.95 4.92
C ALA A 160 17.47 14.42 4.69
N ARG A 161 17.95 13.56 5.60
CA ARG A 161 19.27 12.89 5.50
C ARG A 161 19.16 11.39 5.18
N GLY A 162 17.94 10.86 5.09
CA GLY A 162 17.70 9.41 5.05
C GLY A 162 18.12 8.71 6.33
N GLN A 163 18.37 7.41 6.24
CA GLN A 163 18.89 6.58 7.33
C GLN A 163 20.10 5.78 6.83
N ASP A 164 21.16 5.72 7.63
CA ASP A 164 22.38 4.95 7.33
C ASP A 164 22.99 5.24 5.94
N GLY A 165 22.94 6.52 5.50
CA GLY A 165 23.44 6.95 4.19
C GLY A 165 22.57 6.52 3.01
N PHE A 166 21.34 6.11 3.25
CA PHE A 166 20.34 5.86 2.23
C PHE A 166 19.14 6.79 2.39
N MET A 167 18.89 7.62 1.39
CA MET A 167 17.78 8.54 1.33
C MET A 167 16.86 8.16 0.18
N LEU A 168 15.57 8.28 0.41
CA LEU A 168 14.51 8.26 -0.61
C LEU A 168 13.78 9.60 -0.58
N SER A 169 13.09 9.94 -1.64
CA SER A 169 12.22 11.09 -1.65
C SER A 169 11.01 10.84 -0.74
N LEU A 170 10.60 11.86 0.01
CA LEU A 170 9.46 11.75 0.91
C LEU A 170 8.19 11.39 0.13
N PHE A 171 7.58 10.25 0.48
CA PHE A 171 6.40 9.70 -0.21
C PHE A 171 6.55 9.52 -1.72
N GLY A 172 7.78 9.46 -2.23
CA GLY A 172 8.05 9.14 -3.63
C GLY A 172 7.85 10.30 -4.60
N TYR A 173 8.02 11.56 -4.16
CA TYR A 173 7.87 12.73 -5.05
C TYR A 173 8.92 12.83 -6.17
N ASP A 174 10.05 12.13 -6.05
CA ASP A 174 11.15 12.12 -7.03
C ASP A 174 11.51 10.66 -7.42
N PRO A 175 10.65 9.96 -8.16
CA PRO A 175 10.89 8.55 -8.52
C PRO A 175 12.20 8.33 -9.29
N LYS A 176 12.57 9.26 -10.16
CA LYS A 176 13.80 9.17 -10.94
C LYS A 176 15.05 9.25 -10.05
N GLY A 177 15.04 10.17 -9.10
CA GLY A 177 16.11 10.28 -8.11
C GLY A 177 16.14 9.06 -7.20
N ASP A 178 15.01 8.52 -6.79
CA ASP A 178 14.92 7.31 -5.97
C ASP A 178 15.48 6.09 -6.69
N HIS A 179 15.15 5.91 -7.97
CA HIS A 179 15.75 4.86 -8.80
C HIS A 179 17.28 4.96 -8.82
N GLN A 180 17.84 6.17 -9.04
CA GLN A 180 19.27 6.38 -9.05
C GLN A 180 19.91 6.10 -7.68
N ARG A 181 19.26 6.50 -6.60
CA ARG A 181 19.73 6.25 -5.23
C ARG A 181 19.74 4.76 -4.92
N ILE A 182 18.76 4.02 -5.38
CA ILE A 182 18.68 2.56 -5.18
C ILE A 182 19.73 1.83 -6.02
N THR A 183 19.80 2.13 -7.32
CA THR A 183 20.53 1.31 -8.29
C THR A 183 21.98 1.72 -8.50
N ARG A 184 22.31 3.03 -8.35
CA ARG A 184 23.63 3.55 -8.73
C ARG A 184 24.44 4.11 -7.57
N GLN A 185 23.80 4.57 -6.52
CA GLN A 185 24.52 5.10 -5.37
C GLN A 185 25.25 3.98 -4.62
N LEU A 186 26.50 4.20 -4.24
CA LEU A 186 27.38 3.21 -3.62
C LEU A 186 27.53 1.91 -4.45
N SER A 187 27.67 2.06 -5.76
CA SER A 187 28.05 1.00 -6.71
C SER A 187 27.28 -0.31 -6.53
N GLY A 188 25.94 -0.21 -6.58
CA GLY A 188 25.09 -1.41 -6.53
C GLY A 188 24.98 -2.08 -5.15
N ARG A 189 25.37 -1.41 -4.07
CA ARG A 189 25.29 -1.97 -2.71
C ARG A 189 23.89 -2.49 -2.37
N ARG A 190 22.82 -1.85 -2.88
CA ARG A 190 21.44 -2.16 -2.51
C ARG A 190 20.78 -3.19 -3.41
N VAL A 191 21.30 -3.34 -4.62
CA VAL A 191 20.75 -4.20 -5.66
C VAL A 191 21.85 -5.16 -6.14
N ASN A 192 21.55 -6.45 -6.09
CA ASN A 192 22.42 -7.51 -6.60
C ASN A 192 21.73 -8.14 -7.82
N LEU A 193 22.19 -7.81 -9.02
CA LEU A 193 21.61 -8.32 -10.27
C LEU A 193 21.93 -9.79 -10.53
N ALA A 194 22.96 -10.33 -9.88
CA ALA A 194 23.34 -11.75 -10.04
C ALA A 194 22.52 -12.67 -9.13
N LEU A 195 22.14 -12.16 -7.95
CA LEU A 195 21.31 -12.85 -6.96
C LEU A 195 20.27 -11.86 -6.43
N PRO A 196 19.19 -11.61 -7.18
CA PRO A 196 18.20 -10.59 -6.88
C PRO A 196 17.59 -10.69 -5.48
N GLU A 197 17.30 -11.89 -5.03
CA GLU A 197 16.78 -12.19 -3.70
C GLU A 197 17.73 -11.87 -2.55
N GLU A 198 19.04 -11.80 -2.82
CA GLU A 198 20.08 -11.43 -1.86
C GLU A 198 20.37 -9.91 -1.84
N SER A 199 19.64 -9.14 -2.62
CA SER A 199 19.75 -7.68 -2.61
C SER A 199 19.45 -7.11 -1.23
N LEU A 200 20.27 -6.16 -0.73
CA LEU A 200 20.00 -5.51 0.56
C LEU A 200 18.64 -4.82 0.61
N LEU A 201 18.14 -4.35 -0.53
CA LEU A 201 16.79 -3.79 -0.66
C LEU A 201 15.73 -4.82 -0.24
N VAL A 202 15.93 -6.09 -0.58
CA VAL A 202 15.01 -7.19 -0.25
C VAL A 202 15.32 -7.73 1.15
N THR A 203 16.55 -8.14 1.42
CA THR A 203 16.92 -8.85 2.65
C THR A 203 16.70 -8.02 3.92
N LYS A 204 16.90 -6.70 3.85
CA LYS A 204 16.55 -5.78 4.95
C LYS A 204 15.03 -5.68 5.17
N ALA A 205 14.26 -5.56 4.09
CA ALA A 205 12.81 -5.42 4.18
C ALA A 205 12.11 -6.69 4.69
N ILE A 206 12.64 -7.89 4.38
CA ILE A 206 12.11 -9.16 4.89
C ILE A 206 12.71 -9.57 6.25
N GLY A 207 13.63 -8.78 6.81
CA GLY A 207 14.22 -8.99 8.13
C GLY A 207 15.31 -10.08 8.18
N GLU A 208 15.91 -10.46 7.06
CA GLU A 208 17.02 -11.39 6.97
C GLU A 208 18.39 -10.70 7.12
N ALA A 209 18.45 -9.39 6.87
CA ALA A 209 19.60 -8.56 7.22
C ALA A 209 19.21 -7.55 8.31
N PRO A 210 20.16 -7.16 9.21
CA PRO A 210 19.88 -6.19 10.27
C PRO A 210 19.32 -4.88 9.70
N HIS A 211 18.17 -4.47 10.23
CA HIS A 211 17.44 -3.29 9.76
C HIS A 211 16.70 -2.61 10.91
N THR A 212 17.05 -1.35 11.19
CA THR A 212 16.41 -0.56 12.27
C THR A 212 14.90 -0.38 12.04
N GLY A 213 14.46 -0.32 10.76
CA GLY A 213 13.04 -0.30 10.39
C GLY A 213 12.29 -1.61 10.63
N GLY A 214 12.99 -2.67 11.06
CA GLY A 214 12.42 -3.99 11.31
C GLY A 214 12.05 -4.76 10.04
N LYS A 215 11.29 -5.83 10.23
CA LYS A 215 10.71 -6.63 9.15
C LYS A 215 9.41 -5.98 8.67
N LEU A 216 9.33 -5.67 7.39
CA LEU A 216 8.19 -4.98 6.78
C LEU A 216 7.20 -5.96 6.14
N PHE A 217 7.70 -7.03 5.55
CA PHE A 217 6.89 -8.06 4.91
C PHE A 217 7.64 -9.40 4.87
N THR A 218 6.97 -10.47 4.42
CA THR A 218 7.58 -11.81 4.29
C THR A 218 8.18 -12.01 2.90
N ARG A 219 9.09 -12.97 2.76
CA ARG A 219 9.72 -13.33 1.49
C ARG A 219 8.70 -13.74 0.42
N ASP A 220 7.63 -14.43 0.81
CA ASP A 220 6.57 -14.91 -0.10
C ASP A 220 5.51 -13.87 -0.44
N SER A 221 5.59 -12.68 0.14
CA SER A 221 4.63 -11.60 -0.08
C SER A 221 4.68 -11.07 -1.52
N ALA A 222 3.59 -10.49 -1.98
CA ALA A 222 3.54 -9.79 -3.26
C ALA A 222 4.61 -8.69 -3.36
N ASN A 223 4.83 -7.94 -2.26
CA ASN A 223 5.83 -6.88 -2.21
C ASN A 223 7.25 -7.40 -2.45
N ALA A 224 7.65 -8.51 -1.79
CA ALA A 224 8.95 -9.11 -2.00
C ALA A 224 9.11 -9.61 -3.45
N LYS A 225 8.10 -10.30 -3.97
CA LYS A 225 8.10 -10.82 -5.34
C LYS A 225 8.22 -9.70 -6.37
N THR A 226 7.53 -8.58 -6.16
CA THR A 226 7.64 -7.41 -7.05
C THR A 226 9.06 -6.84 -7.06
N LEU A 227 9.68 -6.66 -5.88
CA LEU A 227 11.06 -6.15 -5.81
C LEU A 227 12.05 -7.11 -6.47
N ILE A 228 11.94 -8.41 -6.20
CA ILE A 228 12.82 -9.43 -6.78
C ILE A 228 12.69 -9.45 -8.30
N ALA A 229 11.46 -9.53 -8.82
CA ALA A 229 11.22 -9.57 -10.26
C ALA A 229 11.68 -8.28 -10.98
N TRP A 230 11.55 -7.10 -10.33
CA TRP A 230 12.12 -5.87 -10.86
C TRP A 230 13.65 -5.93 -10.95
N ILE A 231 14.32 -6.48 -9.93
CA ILE A 231 15.77 -6.64 -9.91
C ILE A 231 16.21 -7.67 -10.96
N GLU A 232 15.50 -8.81 -11.09
CA GLU A 232 15.72 -9.84 -12.13
C GLU A 232 15.63 -9.25 -13.54
N ALA A 233 14.73 -8.32 -13.76
CA ALA A 233 14.60 -7.59 -15.03
C ALA A 233 15.73 -6.58 -15.27
N GLY A 234 16.74 -6.50 -14.40
CA GLY A 234 17.87 -5.58 -14.49
C GLY A 234 17.66 -4.26 -13.77
N ALA A 235 16.68 -4.17 -12.89
CA ALA A 235 16.28 -2.99 -12.14
C ALA A 235 16.10 -1.75 -13.02
N PRO A 236 15.31 -1.83 -14.12
CA PRO A 236 15.15 -0.75 -15.07
C PRO A 236 14.39 0.43 -14.45
N TYR A 237 14.70 1.65 -14.94
CA TYR A 237 13.77 2.76 -14.83
C TYR A 237 12.77 2.70 -16.00
N ASP A 238 11.59 3.23 -15.77
CA ASP A 238 10.57 3.26 -16.79
C ASP A 238 11.01 4.06 -18.02
N LYS A 239 10.63 3.58 -19.19
CA LYS A 239 10.74 4.36 -20.42
C LYS A 239 9.77 5.54 -20.33
N GLU A 240 10.04 6.59 -21.11
CA GLU A 240 9.12 7.73 -21.25
C GLU A 240 7.73 7.19 -21.63
N ASP A 241 6.66 7.81 -21.20
CA ASP A 241 5.25 7.46 -21.47
C ASP A 241 4.54 6.48 -20.53
N ILE A 242 4.85 6.55 -19.24
CA ILE A 242 3.96 5.94 -18.26
C ILE A 242 2.65 6.73 -18.20
N ALA A 243 1.54 6.00 -18.30
CA ALA A 243 0.22 6.58 -18.12
C ALA A 243 0.13 7.27 -16.75
N SER A 244 -0.16 8.56 -16.76
CA SER A 244 -0.40 9.34 -15.55
C SER A 244 -1.89 9.39 -15.25
N PRO A 245 -2.30 9.30 -13.98
CA PRO A 245 -3.70 9.52 -13.60
C PRO A 245 -4.15 10.92 -14.06
N VAL A 246 -5.24 10.98 -14.80
CA VAL A 246 -5.84 12.24 -15.25
C VAL A 246 -6.95 12.72 -14.31
N GLY A 247 -7.40 11.85 -13.40
CA GLY A 247 -8.45 12.16 -12.43
C GLY A 247 -8.71 10.98 -11.50
N ILE A 248 -9.48 11.24 -10.47
CA ILE A 248 -10.00 10.23 -9.53
C ILE A 248 -11.50 10.43 -9.45
N ASP A 249 -12.24 9.38 -9.78
CA ASP A 249 -13.67 9.32 -9.54
C ASP A 249 -13.93 8.55 -8.25
N VAL A 250 -14.67 9.17 -7.34
CA VAL A 250 -15.06 8.55 -6.07
C VAL A 250 -16.53 8.16 -6.15
N GLU A 251 -16.81 6.90 -5.92
CA GLU A 251 -18.17 6.35 -5.91
C GLU A 251 -18.42 5.55 -4.60
N PRO A 252 -19.62 5.63 -4.04
CA PRO A 252 -20.72 6.53 -4.42
C PRO A 252 -20.37 8.00 -4.14
N LYS A 253 -20.97 8.91 -4.89
CA LYS A 253 -20.76 10.38 -4.69
C LYS A 253 -21.20 10.85 -3.32
N GLN A 254 -22.17 10.16 -2.73
CA GLN A 254 -22.67 10.41 -1.38
C GLN A 254 -22.87 9.08 -0.66
N TYR A 255 -22.52 9.04 0.61
CA TYR A 255 -22.77 7.91 1.48
C TYR A 255 -23.46 8.39 2.75
N VAL A 256 -24.66 7.86 3.04
CA VAL A 256 -25.44 8.23 4.22
C VAL A 256 -25.16 7.20 5.31
N LEU A 257 -24.52 7.64 6.38
CA LEU A 257 -24.30 6.89 7.60
C LEU A 257 -25.38 7.16 8.62
N LYS A 258 -25.80 6.15 9.36
CA LYS A 258 -26.64 6.28 10.56
C LYS A 258 -25.83 6.06 11.80
#